data_2d21611c0662d8cd192d1ffa3f501d73
#
_entry.id   2d21611c0662d8cd192d1ffa3f501d73
#
_cell.length_a   1.000
_cell.length_b   1.000
_cell.length_c   1.000
_cell.angle_alpha   90.00
_cell.angle_beta   90.00
_cell.angle_gamma   90.00
#
_symmetry.space_group_name_H-M   'P 1'
#
loop_
_entity.id
_entity.type
_entity.pdbx_description
1 polymer ?
#
loop_
_entity_poly.entity_id
_entity_poly.type
_entity_poly.pdbx_seq_one_letter_code
_entity_poly.pdbx_strand_id
1 'polypeptide(L)'
;MKKMRLTAVIAMLAIVTAVSAQVSLGIKGGVNMSNFVYDDEMNDKNPKIGFNIGLAADVDFTPNMALQTGLFLSTKGFKTVNDAIDVEYTENLMYLQLPLHLAYKVDVTPGSRIVFHAGPYAAYGVGGSRKANVGNLSGEWDVDKIFGDANGQYKPFDAGLGLGVGAEMGAFLIDLGWDMGMVNISNRDNGNTKNQNAYLSVGYKF
;
A
#
# COMPACT_ATOMS: atom_id res chain seq x y z
N MET A 1 -25.99 -16.72 13.39
CA MET A 1 -24.70 -16.23 12.88
C MET A 1 -24.60 -16.26 11.35
N LYS A 2 -24.89 -17.36 10.63
CA LYS A 2 -24.84 -17.41 9.13
C LYS A 2 -25.81 -16.44 8.45
N LYS A 3 -27.04 -16.29 8.96
CA LYS A 3 -28.06 -15.37 8.41
C LYS A 3 -27.65 -13.89 8.56
N MET A 4 -27.03 -13.51 9.70
CA MET A 4 -26.55 -12.15 9.95
C MET A 4 -25.38 -11.77 9.03
N ARG A 5 -24.48 -12.71 8.70
CA ARG A 5 -23.39 -12.50 7.72
C ARG A 5 -23.94 -12.33 6.30
N LEU A 6 -24.96 -13.11 5.92
CA LEU A 6 -25.61 -12.99 4.62
C LEU A 6 -26.35 -11.65 4.47
N THR A 7 -27.04 -11.19 5.54
CA THR A 7 -27.72 -9.89 5.54
C THR A 7 -26.73 -8.74 5.45
N ALA A 8 -25.58 -8.83 6.12
CA ALA A 8 -24.51 -7.83 6.03
C ALA A 8 -23.91 -7.75 4.61
N VAL A 9 -23.69 -8.89 3.96
CA VAL A 9 -23.20 -8.95 2.57
C VAL A 9 -24.23 -8.40 1.59
N ILE A 10 -25.51 -8.72 1.77
CA ILE A 10 -26.60 -8.18 0.94
C ILE A 10 -26.77 -6.67 1.15
N ALA A 11 -26.66 -6.20 2.39
CA ALA A 11 -26.69 -4.76 2.69
C ALA A 11 -25.49 -4.02 2.08
N MET A 12 -24.27 -4.60 2.12
CA MET A 12 -23.12 -4.07 1.40
C MET A 12 -23.32 -4.01 -0.11
N LEU A 13 -23.85 -5.08 -0.71
CA LEU A 13 -24.17 -5.12 -2.14
C LEU A 13 -25.27 -4.12 -2.52
N ALA A 14 -26.30 -3.94 -1.67
CA ALA A 14 -27.36 -2.96 -1.92
C ALA A 14 -26.87 -1.49 -1.83
N ILE A 15 -25.90 -1.20 -0.95
CA ILE A 15 -25.24 0.11 -0.89
C ILE A 15 -24.47 0.37 -2.19
N VAL A 16 -23.77 -0.63 -2.73
CA VAL A 16 -23.03 -0.53 -4.00
C VAL A 16 -23.96 -0.22 -5.18
N THR A 17 -25.17 -0.77 -5.23
CA THR A 17 -26.12 -0.52 -6.34
C THR A 17 -26.79 0.86 -6.27
N ALA A 18 -26.95 1.44 -5.08
CA ALA A 18 -27.53 2.78 -4.90
C ALA A 18 -26.55 3.91 -5.29
N VAL A 19 -25.25 3.62 -5.34
CA VAL A 19 -24.16 4.58 -5.64
C VAL A 19 -23.72 4.52 -7.11
N SER A 20 -24.31 3.68 -7.94
CA SER A 20 -23.86 3.36 -9.31
C SER A 20 -23.72 4.53 -10.29
N ALA A 21 -24.27 5.71 -9.98
CA ALA A 21 -24.17 6.91 -10.84
C ALA A 21 -22.90 7.76 -10.56
N GLN A 22 -22.09 7.41 -9.53
CA GLN A 22 -21.00 8.24 -9.06
C GLN A 22 -19.70 7.45 -8.82
N VAL A 23 -19.62 6.22 -9.31
CA VAL A 23 -18.41 5.39 -9.14
C VAL A 23 -17.59 5.42 -10.42
N SER A 24 -16.37 5.91 -10.31
CA SER A 24 -15.37 5.82 -11.37
C SER A 24 -14.39 4.69 -11.04
N LEU A 25 -14.24 3.74 -11.96
CA LEU A 25 -13.28 2.65 -11.85
C LEU A 25 -12.04 2.94 -12.68
N GLY A 26 -10.92 2.38 -12.28
CA GLY A 26 -9.66 2.53 -12.99
C GLY A 26 -8.63 1.49 -12.59
N ILE A 27 -7.49 1.57 -13.25
CA ILE A 27 -6.28 0.84 -12.89
C ILE A 27 -5.20 1.83 -12.50
N LYS A 28 -4.39 1.49 -11.50
CA LYS A 28 -3.21 2.26 -11.09
C LYS A 28 -2.02 1.32 -10.94
N GLY A 29 -0.84 1.81 -11.27
CA GLY A 29 0.41 1.11 -11.02
C GLY A 29 1.57 2.09 -10.93
N GLY A 30 2.61 1.70 -10.19
CA GLY A 30 3.71 2.60 -9.95
C GLY A 30 4.88 1.98 -9.20
N VAL A 31 5.77 2.85 -8.79
CA VAL A 31 6.96 2.50 -8.02
C VAL A 31 6.79 2.90 -6.56
N ASN A 32 7.36 2.09 -5.67
CA ASN A 32 7.39 2.31 -4.24
C ASN A 32 8.82 2.52 -3.76
N MET A 33 8.97 3.36 -2.74
CA MET A 33 10.15 3.42 -1.89
C MET A 33 9.72 3.11 -0.47
N SER A 34 10.09 1.94 0.04
CA SER A 34 9.68 1.49 1.37
C SER A 34 10.85 1.32 2.33
N ASN A 35 10.58 1.50 3.60
CA ASN A 35 11.50 1.26 4.70
C ASN A 35 10.72 0.78 5.93
N PHE A 36 11.44 0.33 6.96
CA PHE A 36 10.88 0.04 8.26
C PHE A 36 11.25 1.11 9.28
N VAL A 37 10.32 1.41 10.17
CA VAL A 37 10.56 2.17 11.39
C VAL A 37 10.65 1.17 12.53
N TYR A 38 11.74 1.22 13.30
CA TYR A 38 11.99 0.40 14.48
C TYR A 38 11.94 1.27 15.72
N ASP A 39 11.14 0.86 16.72
CA ASP A 39 11.03 1.56 18.02
C ASP A 39 10.82 3.09 17.88
N ASP A 40 10.01 3.48 16.88
CA ASP A 40 9.71 4.86 16.50
C ASP A 40 10.90 5.66 15.93
N GLU A 41 12.04 5.03 15.67
CA GLU A 41 13.16 5.61 14.93
C GLU A 41 13.20 5.10 13.48
N MET A 42 13.40 6.02 12.53
CA MET A 42 13.60 5.65 11.13
C MET A 42 14.94 4.94 11.00
N ASN A 43 14.94 3.78 10.40
CA ASN A 43 16.18 3.06 10.14
C ASN A 43 17.00 3.80 9.07
N ASP A 44 18.25 4.14 9.35
CA ASP A 44 19.20 4.78 8.41
C ASP A 44 19.58 3.89 7.21
N LYS A 45 18.91 2.77 7.05
CA LYS A 45 19.15 1.82 5.97
C LYS A 45 18.50 2.30 4.67
N ASN A 46 19.11 1.90 3.56
CA ASN A 46 18.66 2.29 2.23
C ASN A 46 17.21 1.89 1.98
N PRO A 47 16.36 2.81 1.46
CA PRO A 47 14.99 2.47 1.12
C PRO A 47 14.97 1.41 0.02
N LYS A 48 14.07 0.45 0.14
CA LYS A 48 13.84 -0.58 -0.86
C LYS A 48 12.93 -0.03 -1.97
N ILE A 49 13.36 -0.15 -3.22
CA ILE A 49 12.51 0.09 -4.36
C ILE A 49 11.61 -1.13 -4.59
N GLY A 50 10.34 -0.86 -4.82
CA GLY A 50 9.31 -1.84 -5.09
C GLY A 50 8.30 -1.33 -6.12
N PHE A 51 7.16 -2.02 -6.21
CA PHE A 51 6.07 -1.63 -7.11
C PHE A 51 4.71 -1.74 -6.41
N ASN A 52 3.73 -1.04 -6.96
CA ASN A 52 2.32 -1.24 -6.67
C ASN A 52 1.54 -1.38 -7.98
N ILE A 53 0.49 -2.19 -7.97
CA ILE A 53 -0.46 -2.31 -9.08
C ILE A 53 -1.82 -2.74 -8.54
N GLY A 54 -2.90 -2.20 -9.09
CA GLY A 54 -4.23 -2.58 -8.62
C GLY A 54 -5.37 -1.90 -9.34
N LEU A 55 -6.56 -2.23 -8.87
CA LEU A 55 -7.81 -1.61 -9.27
C LEU A 55 -8.12 -0.47 -8.32
N ALA A 56 -8.49 0.68 -8.86
CA ALA A 56 -8.90 1.86 -8.12
C ALA A 56 -10.39 2.11 -8.33
N ALA A 57 -11.05 2.66 -7.33
CA ALA A 57 -12.43 3.10 -7.38
C ALA A 57 -12.57 4.43 -6.64
N ASP A 58 -13.16 5.42 -7.30
CA ASP A 58 -13.57 6.67 -6.69
C ASP A 58 -15.08 6.70 -6.57
N VAL A 59 -15.59 7.01 -5.40
CA VAL A 59 -17.02 7.24 -5.11
C VAL A 59 -17.21 8.70 -4.84
N ASP A 60 -17.68 9.44 -5.84
CA ASP A 60 -17.88 10.90 -5.74
C ASP A 60 -19.15 11.21 -4.92
N PHE A 61 -19.04 11.96 -3.81
CA PHE A 61 -20.19 12.43 -3.01
C PHE A 61 -20.67 13.80 -3.46
N THR A 62 -19.70 14.63 -3.90
CA THR A 62 -19.92 15.96 -4.46
C THR A 62 -18.96 16.15 -5.64
N PRO A 63 -19.11 17.19 -6.46
CA PRO A 63 -18.16 17.48 -7.52
C PRO A 63 -16.70 17.58 -7.06
N ASN A 64 -16.47 17.94 -5.80
CA ASN A 64 -15.15 18.18 -5.24
C ASN A 64 -14.72 17.19 -4.17
N MET A 65 -15.58 16.24 -3.76
CA MET A 65 -15.24 15.26 -2.70
C MET A 65 -15.57 13.84 -3.11
N ALA A 66 -14.64 12.95 -2.87
CA ALA A 66 -14.78 11.52 -3.15
C ALA A 66 -14.20 10.65 -2.03
N LEU A 67 -14.68 9.43 -1.94
CA LEU A 67 -13.97 8.34 -1.28
C LEU A 67 -13.14 7.61 -2.34
N GLN A 68 -11.84 7.63 -2.17
CA GLN A 68 -10.93 6.83 -3.00
C GLN A 68 -10.63 5.52 -2.28
N THR A 69 -10.82 4.41 -2.98
CA THR A 69 -10.54 3.07 -2.50
C THR A 69 -9.98 2.20 -3.62
N GLY A 70 -9.74 0.94 -3.36
CA GLY A 70 -9.26 0.01 -4.37
C GLY A 70 -8.65 -1.24 -3.76
N LEU A 71 -8.08 -2.07 -4.61
CA LEU A 71 -7.35 -3.25 -4.17
C LEU A 71 -6.01 -3.30 -4.90
N PHE A 72 -4.92 -3.17 -4.15
CA PHE A 72 -3.58 -3.01 -4.69
C PHE A 72 -2.67 -4.12 -4.19
N LEU A 73 -1.93 -4.74 -5.09
CA LEU A 73 -0.76 -5.53 -4.77
C LEU A 73 0.41 -4.55 -4.59
N SER A 74 0.99 -4.48 -3.40
CA SER A 74 2.06 -3.55 -3.06
C SER A 74 3.24 -4.29 -2.43
N THR A 75 4.44 -4.00 -2.87
CA THR A 75 5.66 -4.58 -2.31
C THR A 75 6.30 -3.59 -1.35
N LYS A 76 6.47 -4.00 -0.09
CA LYS A 76 7.11 -3.22 0.97
C LYS A 76 8.34 -3.96 1.50
N GLY A 77 9.14 -3.33 2.35
CA GLY A 77 10.29 -3.97 2.98
C GLY A 77 11.46 -3.00 3.17
N PHE A 78 12.64 -3.55 3.34
CA PHE A 78 13.86 -2.77 3.55
C PHE A 78 15.06 -3.41 2.83
N LYS A 79 16.10 -2.60 2.67
CA LYS A 79 17.40 -3.01 2.16
C LYS A 79 18.48 -2.60 3.16
N THR A 80 19.41 -3.50 3.45
CA THR A 80 20.60 -3.21 4.25
C THR A 80 21.83 -3.46 3.40
N VAL A 81 22.76 -2.51 3.39
CA VAL A 81 24.06 -2.63 2.72
C VAL A 81 25.14 -2.49 3.78
N ASN A 82 26.08 -3.42 3.79
CA ASN A 82 27.29 -3.33 4.60
C ASN A 82 28.49 -3.28 3.66
N ASP A 83 28.96 -2.04 3.39
CA ASP A 83 30.04 -1.78 2.44
C ASP A 83 31.39 -2.35 2.92
N ALA A 84 31.58 -2.56 4.24
CA ALA A 84 32.83 -3.07 4.78
C ALA A 84 33.11 -4.54 4.44
N ILE A 85 32.04 -5.32 4.20
CA ILE A 85 32.13 -6.75 3.88
C ILE A 85 31.41 -7.11 2.59
N ASP A 86 31.00 -6.10 1.81
CA ASP A 86 30.27 -6.22 0.55
C ASP A 86 29.06 -7.19 0.66
N VAL A 87 28.23 -6.94 1.68
CA VAL A 87 27.00 -7.71 1.94
C VAL A 87 25.80 -6.82 1.78
N GLU A 88 24.90 -7.22 0.88
CA GLU A 88 23.59 -6.61 0.69
C GLU A 88 22.50 -7.60 1.12
N TYR A 89 21.58 -7.17 1.98
CA TYR A 89 20.43 -7.95 2.38
C TYR A 89 19.15 -7.19 2.07
N THR A 90 18.25 -7.81 1.31
CA THR A 90 16.95 -7.22 0.93
C THR A 90 15.81 -8.13 1.41
N GLU A 91 14.88 -7.56 2.12
CA GLU A 91 13.64 -8.22 2.51
C GLU A 91 12.45 -7.61 1.77
N ASN A 92 11.73 -8.46 1.06
CA ASN A 92 10.60 -8.08 0.23
C ASN A 92 9.32 -8.71 0.78
N LEU A 93 8.39 -7.88 1.23
CA LEU A 93 7.08 -8.27 1.72
C LEU A 93 6.03 -7.85 0.69
N MET A 94 5.16 -8.77 0.30
CA MET A 94 4.09 -8.52 -0.66
C MET A 94 2.76 -8.45 0.07
N TYR A 95 2.04 -7.34 -0.10
CA TYR A 95 0.77 -7.07 0.57
C TYR A 95 -0.35 -6.86 -0.44
N LEU A 96 -1.53 -7.36 -0.10
CA LEU A 96 -2.78 -6.93 -0.69
C LEU A 96 -3.33 -5.78 0.17
N GLN A 97 -3.37 -4.57 -0.37
CA GLN A 97 -3.69 -3.33 0.34
C GLN A 97 -5.01 -2.74 -0.14
N LEU A 98 -5.82 -2.30 0.81
CA LEU A 98 -7.11 -1.63 0.62
C LEU A 98 -7.04 -0.26 1.30
N PRO A 99 -6.84 0.84 0.55
CA PRO A 99 -6.95 2.20 1.06
C PRO A 99 -8.42 2.63 1.18
N LEU A 100 -8.70 3.54 2.12
CA LEU A 100 -9.97 4.23 2.28
C LEU A 100 -9.69 5.71 2.52
N HIS A 101 -9.41 6.45 1.45
CA HIS A 101 -9.00 7.85 1.53
C HIS A 101 -10.14 8.79 1.17
N LEU A 102 -10.35 9.80 2.00
CA LEU A 102 -11.15 10.96 1.62
C LEU A 102 -10.32 11.81 0.68
N ALA A 103 -10.88 12.12 -0.48
CA ALA A 103 -10.24 12.94 -1.51
C ALA A 103 -10.96 14.27 -1.67
N TYR A 104 -10.18 15.35 -1.79
CA TYR A 104 -10.65 16.67 -2.17
C TYR A 104 -10.07 17.04 -3.54
N LYS A 105 -10.96 17.32 -4.51
CA LYS A 105 -10.63 17.59 -5.90
C LYS A 105 -10.76 19.08 -6.19
N VAL A 106 -9.72 19.69 -6.72
CA VAL A 106 -9.66 21.11 -7.08
C VAL A 106 -9.54 21.22 -8.60
N ASP A 107 -10.55 21.79 -9.25
CA ASP A 107 -10.50 22.04 -10.68
C ASP A 107 -9.47 23.14 -11.00
N VAL A 108 -8.54 22.84 -11.92
CA VAL A 108 -7.50 23.78 -12.37
C VAL A 108 -7.83 24.32 -13.75
N THR A 109 -8.17 23.42 -14.66
CA THR A 109 -8.64 23.73 -16.01
C THR A 109 -9.74 22.74 -16.39
N PRO A 110 -10.55 23.02 -17.44
CA PRO A 110 -11.52 22.05 -17.94
C PRO A 110 -10.88 20.70 -18.20
N GLY A 111 -11.33 19.66 -17.48
CA GLY A 111 -10.81 18.30 -17.58
C GLY A 111 -9.51 18.00 -16.82
N SER A 112 -8.99 18.95 -16.02
CA SER A 112 -7.81 18.75 -15.19
C SER A 112 -8.06 19.18 -13.74
N ARG A 113 -7.73 18.30 -12.79
CA ARG A 113 -7.92 18.51 -11.36
C ARG A 113 -6.68 18.12 -10.56
N ILE A 114 -6.42 18.83 -9.48
CA ILE A 114 -5.51 18.41 -8.43
C ILE A 114 -6.35 17.71 -7.36
N VAL A 115 -5.86 16.57 -6.87
CA VAL A 115 -6.54 15.73 -5.89
C VAL A 115 -5.67 15.60 -4.65
N PHE A 116 -6.16 16.06 -3.52
CA PHE A 116 -5.55 15.80 -2.22
C PHE A 116 -6.32 14.66 -1.56
N HIS A 117 -5.63 13.66 -1.05
CA HIS A 117 -6.30 12.54 -0.40
C HIS A 117 -5.57 12.12 0.87
N ALA A 118 -6.34 11.69 1.86
CA ALA A 118 -5.83 11.14 3.10
C ALA A 118 -6.86 10.20 3.73
N GLY A 119 -6.37 9.19 4.45
CA GLY A 119 -7.24 8.26 5.17
C GLY A 119 -6.52 7.00 5.60
N PRO A 120 -7.23 6.09 6.27
CA PRO A 120 -6.68 4.81 6.68
C PRO A 120 -6.45 3.87 5.50
N TYR A 121 -5.55 2.91 5.70
CA TYR A 121 -5.45 1.71 4.88
C TYR A 121 -5.39 0.47 5.77
N ALA A 122 -5.80 -0.66 5.21
CA ALA A 122 -5.54 -1.98 5.73
C ALA A 122 -4.82 -2.82 4.67
N ALA A 123 -3.92 -3.69 5.09
CA ALA A 123 -3.19 -4.56 4.18
C ALA A 123 -3.00 -5.95 4.78
N TYR A 124 -2.92 -6.96 3.93
CA TYR A 124 -2.68 -8.33 4.32
C TYR A 124 -1.52 -8.92 3.52
N GLY A 125 -0.52 -9.46 4.23
CA GLY A 125 0.65 -10.08 3.64
C GLY A 125 0.31 -11.39 2.93
N VAL A 126 0.66 -11.46 1.65
CA VAL A 126 0.32 -12.59 0.77
C VAL A 126 1.54 -13.37 0.30
N GLY A 127 2.75 -12.85 0.53
CA GLY A 127 4.00 -13.51 0.17
C GLY A 127 5.21 -12.60 0.36
N GLY A 128 6.38 -13.10 0.01
CA GLY A 128 7.60 -12.31 0.05
C GLY A 128 8.84 -13.15 -0.22
N SER A 129 9.96 -12.47 -0.39
CA SER A 129 11.27 -13.11 -0.62
C SER A 129 12.38 -12.42 0.16
N ARG A 130 13.45 -13.13 0.39
CA ARG A 130 14.69 -12.64 0.98
C ARG A 130 15.82 -12.81 -0.03
N LYS A 131 16.63 -11.77 -0.19
CA LYS A 131 17.82 -11.79 -1.03
C LYS A 131 19.03 -11.44 -0.17
N ALA A 132 20.11 -12.19 -0.34
CA ALA A 132 21.41 -11.80 0.17
C ALA A 132 22.44 -11.88 -0.96
N ASN A 133 23.22 -10.83 -1.12
CA ASN A 133 24.35 -10.77 -2.02
C ASN A 133 25.60 -10.61 -1.15
N VAL A 134 26.62 -11.42 -1.42
CA VAL A 134 27.92 -11.41 -0.73
C VAL A 134 29.00 -11.35 -1.81
N GLY A 135 29.58 -10.19 -2.05
CA GLY A 135 30.49 -9.97 -3.16
C GLY A 135 29.85 -10.32 -4.50
N ASN A 136 30.46 -11.23 -5.24
CA ASN A 136 29.95 -11.69 -6.55
C ASN A 136 28.93 -12.87 -6.44
N LEU A 137 28.60 -13.32 -5.23
CA LEU A 137 27.64 -14.39 -4.99
C LEU A 137 26.28 -13.78 -4.64
N SER A 138 25.26 -14.11 -5.41
CA SER A 138 23.88 -13.72 -5.12
C SER A 138 23.03 -14.95 -4.82
N GLY A 139 22.25 -14.87 -3.76
CA GLY A 139 21.22 -15.87 -3.42
C GLY A 139 19.88 -15.20 -3.22
N GLU A 140 18.88 -15.66 -3.94
CA GLU A 140 17.48 -15.31 -3.70
C GLU A 140 16.74 -16.59 -3.32
N TRP A 141 15.95 -16.51 -2.26
CA TRP A 141 15.07 -17.61 -1.86
C TRP A 141 13.70 -17.08 -1.46
N ASP A 142 12.70 -17.72 -1.98
CA ASP A 142 11.34 -17.54 -1.51
C ASP A 142 11.24 -18.12 -0.10
N VAL A 143 10.65 -17.32 0.79
CA VAL A 143 10.40 -17.78 2.15
C VAL A 143 8.96 -18.25 2.19
N ASP A 144 8.74 -19.57 2.13
CA ASP A 144 7.41 -20.20 2.13
C ASP A 144 6.48 -19.70 3.24
N LYS A 145 7.06 -19.15 4.31
CA LYS A 145 6.31 -18.55 5.44
C LYS A 145 7.01 -17.30 5.96
N ILE A 146 7.05 -16.25 5.14
CA ILE A 146 7.57 -14.97 5.59
C ILE A 146 6.61 -14.32 6.58
N PHE A 147 5.31 -14.61 6.45
CA PHE A 147 4.25 -14.21 7.37
C PHE A 147 3.80 -15.40 8.22
N GLY A 148 3.52 -15.17 9.50
CA GLY A 148 3.06 -16.17 10.45
C GLY A 148 3.31 -15.74 11.89
N ASP A 149 3.16 -16.69 12.83
CA ASP A 149 3.25 -16.44 14.26
C ASP A 149 4.62 -16.88 14.86
N ALA A 150 5.50 -17.50 14.07
CA ALA A 150 6.80 -17.95 14.56
C ALA A 150 7.79 -16.79 14.69
N ASN A 151 8.76 -16.96 15.61
CA ASN A 151 9.83 -15.98 15.78
C ASN A 151 10.64 -15.83 14.46
N GLY A 152 10.85 -14.58 14.04
CA GLY A 152 11.51 -14.24 12.78
C GLY A 152 10.57 -14.12 11.56
N GLN A 153 9.28 -14.42 11.72
CA GLN A 153 8.24 -14.11 10.74
C GLN A 153 7.64 -12.73 11.01
N TYR A 154 6.89 -12.22 10.02
CA TYR A 154 6.10 -11.01 10.16
C TYR A 154 4.63 -11.35 10.37
N LYS A 155 3.92 -10.51 11.14
CA LYS A 155 2.47 -10.57 11.21
C LYS A 155 1.89 -10.19 9.84
N PRO A 156 0.91 -10.94 9.32
CA PRO A 156 0.39 -10.67 7.98
C PRO A 156 -0.44 -9.39 7.92
N PHE A 157 -1.02 -8.96 9.04
CA PHE A 157 -1.87 -7.76 9.07
C PHE A 157 -1.03 -6.50 9.26
N ASP A 158 -1.25 -5.50 8.38
CA ASP A 158 -0.69 -4.16 8.45
C ASP A 158 -1.83 -3.14 8.28
N ALA A 159 -1.76 -2.04 9.01
CA ALA A 159 -2.69 -0.94 8.88
C ALA A 159 -2.02 0.37 9.28
N GLY A 160 -2.50 1.47 8.72
CA GLY A 160 -1.94 2.78 8.97
C GLY A 160 -2.75 3.90 8.33
N LEU A 161 -2.11 5.04 8.17
CA LEU A 161 -2.64 6.21 7.50
C LEU A 161 -1.85 6.48 6.22
N GLY A 162 -2.58 6.80 5.17
CA GLY A 162 -2.02 7.27 3.91
C GLY A 162 -2.41 8.71 3.65
N LEU A 163 -1.56 9.43 2.96
CA LEU A 163 -1.81 10.76 2.44
C LEU A 163 -1.14 10.93 1.09
N GLY A 164 -1.69 11.80 0.23
CA GLY A 164 -1.08 12.03 -1.07
C GLY A 164 -1.69 13.21 -1.82
N VAL A 165 -1.05 13.49 -2.94
CA VAL A 165 -1.49 14.47 -3.92
C VAL A 165 -1.39 13.88 -5.31
N GLY A 166 -2.46 14.02 -6.08
CA GLY A 166 -2.53 13.54 -7.45
C GLY A 166 -2.95 14.61 -8.43
N ALA A 167 -2.83 14.29 -9.69
CA ALA A 167 -3.41 15.05 -10.79
C ALA A 167 -4.27 14.12 -11.64
N GLU A 168 -5.47 14.59 -11.97
CA GLU A 168 -6.37 13.97 -12.94
C GLU A 168 -6.38 14.81 -14.21
N MET A 169 -6.14 14.20 -15.37
CA MET A 169 -6.12 14.83 -16.68
C MET A 169 -6.98 14.00 -17.64
N GLY A 170 -8.26 14.32 -17.70
CA GLY A 170 -9.24 13.46 -18.37
C GLY A 170 -9.30 12.09 -17.68
N ALA A 171 -8.98 11.03 -18.42
CA ALA A 171 -8.93 9.66 -17.88
C ALA A 171 -7.60 9.29 -17.22
N PHE A 172 -6.55 10.08 -17.39
CA PHE A 172 -5.22 9.79 -16.85
C PHE A 172 -5.05 10.32 -15.43
N LEU A 173 -4.31 9.57 -14.62
CA LEU A 173 -3.99 9.87 -13.23
C LEU A 173 -2.48 9.84 -13.03
N ILE A 174 -1.97 10.78 -12.23
CA ILE A 174 -0.65 10.70 -11.60
C ILE A 174 -0.87 10.92 -10.12
N ASP A 175 -0.19 10.14 -9.28
CA ASP A 175 -0.44 10.15 -7.83
C ASP A 175 0.86 9.92 -7.06
N LEU A 176 1.20 10.84 -6.19
CA LEU A 176 2.31 10.78 -5.24
C LEU A 176 1.75 10.67 -3.84
N GLY A 177 2.14 9.66 -3.09
CA GLY A 177 1.62 9.47 -1.75
C GLY A 177 2.62 8.80 -0.81
N TRP A 178 2.22 8.76 0.44
CA TRP A 178 2.96 8.16 1.53
C TRP A 178 2.02 7.42 2.48
N ASP A 179 2.33 6.15 2.72
CA ASP A 179 1.64 5.28 3.68
C ASP A 179 2.50 5.13 4.94
N MET A 180 1.94 5.46 6.08
CA MET A 180 2.53 5.41 7.42
C MET A 180 1.91 4.25 8.18
N GLY A 181 2.62 3.12 8.30
CA GLY A 181 2.19 1.98 9.10
C GLY A 181 2.14 2.34 10.59
N MET A 182 1.08 1.93 11.25
CA MET A 182 0.84 2.16 12.68
C MET A 182 0.83 0.87 13.48
N VAL A 183 0.68 -0.27 12.82
CA VAL A 183 0.66 -1.59 13.43
C VAL A 183 2.05 -2.18 13.50
N ASN A 184 2.40 -2.76 14.64
CA ASN A 184 3.62 -3.56 14.78
C ASN A 184 3.49 -4.88 14.01
N ILE A 185 4.25 -5.02 12.93
CA ILE A 185 4.28 -6.22 12.08
C ILE A 185 5.34 -7.24 12.54
N SER A 186 6.15 -6.95 13.56
CA SER A 186 7.15 -7.89 14.07
C SER A 186 6.53 -8.94 14.99
N ASN A 187 6.99 -10.18 14.86
CA ASN A 187 6.75 -11.28 15.82
C ASN A 187 7.94 -11.51 16.77
N ARG A 188 8.91 -10.60 16.83
CA ARG A 188 10.00 -10.66 17.79
C ARG A 188 9.55 -10.09 19.14
N ASP A 189 9.91 -10.75 20.24
CA ASP A 189 9.43 -10.46 21.58
C ASP A 189 9.70 -9.01 22.06
N ASN A 190 10.74 -8.35 21.53
CA ASN A 190 11.12 -6.99 21.90
C ASN A 190 11.27 -6.06 20.69
N GLY A 191 10.59 -6.32 19.57
CA GLY A 191 10.70 -5.53 18.36
C GLY A 191 9.39 -4.84 17.99
N ASN A 192 9.42 -3.52 17.83
CA ASN A 192 8.33 -2.76 17.23
C ASN A 192 8.76 -2.35 15.81
N THR A 193 8.16 -2.98 14.80
CA THR A 193 8.49 -2.72 13.40
C THR A 193 7.24 -2.27 12.67
N LYS A 194 7.29 -1.10 12.04
CA LYS A 194 6.18 -0.51 11.27
C LYS A 194 6.62 -0.25 9.83
N ASN A 195 5.72 -0.42 8.88
CA ASN A 195 5.97 -0.11 7.47
C ASN A 195 5.95 1.41 7.23
N GLN A 196 6.84 1.88 6.35
CA GLN A 196 6.80 3.20 5.73
C GLN A 196 6.94 3.01 4.23
N ASN A 197 6.11 3.70 3.44
CA ASN A 197 6.09 3.49 2.00
C ASN A 197 5.69 4.78 1.27
N ALA A 198 6.62 5.39 0.56
CA ALA A 198 6.32 6.43 -0.42
C ALA A 198 6.06 5.79 -1.79
N TYR A 199 5.17 6.36 -2.59
CA TYR A 199 4.87 5.83 -3.92
C TYR A 199 4.60 6.92 -4.94
N LEU A 200 4.95 6.63 -6.19
CA LEU A 200 4.55 7.38 -7.38
C LEU A 200 3.84 6.42 -8.32
N SER A 201 2.59 6.71 -8.64
CA SER A 201 1.75 5.86 -9.47
C SER A 201 1.16 6.64 -10.62
N VAL A 202 0.91 5.95 -11.71
CA VAL A 202 0.11 6.42 -12.85
C VAL A 202 -1.12 5.53 -13.00
N GLY A 203 -2.19 6.06 -13.57
CA GLY A 203 -3.41 5.29 -13.72
C GLY A 203 -4.28 5.77 -14.86
N TYR A 204 -5.32 4.98 -15.12
CA TYR A 204 -6.32 5.26 -16.13
C TYR A 204 -7.70 4.95 -15.55
N LYS A 205 -8.63 5.91 -15.65
CA LYS A 205 -10.06 5.76 -15.30
C LYS A 205 -10.86 5.37 -16.54
N PHE A 206 -11.81 4.46 -16.37
CA PHE A 206 -12.71 4.00 -17.43
C PHE A 206 -13.95 4.88 -17.54
#